data_2e57ba014c3cb5c20aa25b9cca0833ee
#
_entry.id   2e57ba014c3cb5c20aa25b9cca0833ee
#
_cell.length_a   1.000
_cell.length_b   1.000
_cell.length_c   1.000
_cell.angle_alpha   90.00
_cell.angle_beta   90.00
_cell.angle_gamma   90.00
#
_symmetry.space_group_name_H-M   'P 1'
#
loop_
_entity.id
_entity.type
_entity.pdbx_description
1 polymer ?
#
loop_
_entity_poly.entity_id
_entity_poly.type
_entity_poly.pdbx_seq_one_letter_code
_entity_poly.pdbx_strand_id
1 'polypeptide(L)'
;VSNGEEVFLGMNRLRLVFAVLAAVVVSCNPADDEAPSVFSLSFDFSQVDNGWTGDFADYPQGDSVTYELVFRHDTLPPNLNSNGTLKALMLSGNNMSDDLFMFVKKKITGLKPNTVYNILFNIRLVSNAPTGAIGIGGAPGESVILKAGVILSEPVKILDGDLYYRMNVDKGNQLAEGEDMMNLGHIGVAPNTTQYTAVFRNNNSGSPFRFTSGNTGEAWVIVGTDSGFEGRTTLYYTKIDILFNEVGPI
;
A
#
# COMPACT_ATOMS: atom_id res chain seq x y z
N VAL A 1 -44.38 3.93 -103.15
CA VAL A 1 -45.30 5.06 -103.06
C VAL A 1 -45.51 5.47 -101.64
N SER A 2 -45.32 6.72 -101.34
CA SER A 2 -45.76 7.54 -100.22
C SER A 2 -44.86 7.68 -99.01
N ASN A 3 -44.13 8.67 -98.98
CA ASN A 3 -44.03 9.88 -98.14
C ASN A 3 -44.51 9.76 -96.71
N GLY A 4 -43.64 10.12 -95.80
CA GLY A 4 -43.91 10.41 -94.40
C GLY A 4 -42.91 11.45 -93.86
N GLU A 5 -43.46 12.57 -93.51
CA GLU A 5 -42.79 13.80 -93.08
C GLU A 5 -42.03 13.64 -91.72
N GLU A 6 -40.86 14.28 -91.67
CA GLU A 6 -40.15 14.48 -90.45
C GLU A 6 -40.73 15.64 -89.64
N VAL A 7 -41.02 15.40 -88.38
CA VAL A 7 -41.35 16.45 -87.38
C VAL A 7 -40.17 16.56 -86.35
N PHE A 8 -39.44 17.66 -86.41
CA PHE A 8 -38.41 18.03 -85.43
C PHE A 8 -39.09 18.51 -84.15
N LEU A 9 -38.89 17.79 -83.08
CA LEU A 9 -39.20 18.25 -81.72
C LEU A 9 -37.95 18.52 -80.96
N GLY A 10 -37.74 19.80 -80.59
CA GLY A 10 -36.61 20.29 -79.87
C GLY A 10 -36.54 19.72 -78.42
N MET A 11 -35.43 19.07 -78.09
CA MET A 11 -35.18 18.61 -76.74
C MET A 11 -34.53 19.71 -75.94
N ASN A 12 -35.29 20.27 -75.01
CA ASN A 12 -34.75 21.11 -73.90
C ASN A 12 -33.86 20.27 -72.99
N ARG A 13 -32.56 20.56 -72.98
CA ARG A 13 -31.64 19.96 -72.02
C ARG A 13 -31.80 20.62 -70.65
N LEU A 14 -32.51 19.98 -69.73
CA LEU A 14 -32.60 20.29 -68.33
C LEU A 14 -31.31 19.79 -67.66
N ARG A 15 -30.44 20.73 -67.34
CA ARG A 15 -29.22 20.42 -66.59
C ARG A 15 -29.63 20.23 -65.11
N LEU A 16 -29.67 18.96 -64.67
CA LEU A 16 -29.81 18.59 -63.27
C LEU A 16 -28.49 18.83 -62.58
N VAL A 17 -28.39 19.88 -61.74
CA VAL A 17 -27.25 20.12 -60.86
C VAL A 17 -27.45 19.24 -59.61
N PHE A 18 -26.68 18.16 -59.50
CA PHE A 18 -26.59 17.38 -58.27
C PHE A 18 -25.73 18.16 -57.30
N ALA A 19 -26.34 18.78 -56.32
CA ALA A 19 -25.63 19.28 -55.11
C ALA A 19 -25.31 18.08 -54.23
N VAL A 20 -24.02 17.66 -54.23
CA VAL A 20 -23.52 16.67 -53.28
C VAL A 20 -23.39 17.36 -51.92
N LEU A 21 -24.35 17.11 -51.05
CA LEU A 21 -24.27 17.52 -49.64
C LEU A 21 -23.32 16.56 -48.93
N ALA A 22 -22.05 16.96 -48.75
CA ALA A 22 -21.11 16.22 -47.94
C ALA A 22 -21.54 16.36 -46.46
N ALA A 23 -22.22 15.36 -45.94
CA ALA A 23 -22.45 15.24 -44.49
C ALA A 23 -21.11 14.91 -43.82
N VAL A 24 -20.49 15.90 -43.16
CA VAL A 24 -19.40 15.67 -42.25
C VAL A 24 -19.99 14.99 -41.01
N VAL A 25 -19.88 13.67 -40.94
CA VAL A 25 -20.14 12.92 -39.72
C VAL A 25 -18.98 13.20 -38.81
N VAL A 26 -19.12 14.14 -37.88
CA VAL A 26 -18.23 14.28 -36.73
C VAL A 26 -18.54 13.06 -35.85
N SER A 27 -17.73 12.01 -36.00
CA SER A 27 -17.68 10.92 -35.04
C SER A 27 -17.09 11.49 -33.75
N CYS A 28 -17.94 11.90 -32.83
CA CYS A 28 -17.53 11.96 -31.42
C CYS A 28 -17.25 10.51 -31.04
N ASN A 29 -15.97 10.11 -31.01
CA ASN A 29 -15.57 9.01 -30.15
C ASN A 29 -15.91 9.46 -28.73
N PRO A 30 -16.84 8.80 -28.01
CA PRO A 30 -16.86 8.95 -26.58
C PRO A 30 -15.44 8.53 -26.15
N ALA A 31 -14.71 9.41 -25.44
CA ALA A 31 -13.56 8.98 -24.70
C ALA A 31 -14.05 7.75 -23.92
N ASP A 32 -13.40 6.61 -24.08
CA ASP A 32 -13.68 5.44 -23.27
C ASP A 32 -13.37 5.89 -21.82
N ASP A 33 -14.37 6.36 -21.09
CA ASP A 33 -14.35 6.54 -19.65
C ASP A 33 -14.27 5.13 -19.07
N GLU A 34 -13.08 4.53 -19.12
CA GLU A 34 -12.83 3.25 -18.47
C GLU A 34 -13.18 3.43 -16.99
N ALA A 35 -14.15 2.64 -16.50
CA ALA A 35 -14.56 2.72 -15.10
C ALA A 35 -13.33 2.55 -14.17
N PRO A 36 -13.26 3.32 -13.05
CA PRO A 36 -12.17 3.20 -12.11
C PRO A 36 -11.92 1.75 -11.73
N SER A 37 -10.69 1.29 -11.88
CA SER A 37 -10.32 -0.09 -11.61
C SER A 37 -9.91 -0.29 -10.16
N VAL A 38 -10.06 -1.53 -9.69
CA VAL A 38 -9.61 -1.96 -8.37
C VAL A 38 -8.51 -3.00 -8.55
N PHE A 39 -7.34 -2.74 -7.96
CA PHE A 39 -6.24 -3.69 -7.89
C PHE A 39 -6.06 -4.12 -6.43
N SER A 40 -6.02 -5.43 -6.17
CA SER A 40 -5.94 -5.96 -4.81
C SER A 40 -4.76 -6.93 -4.67
N LEU A 41 -4.09 -6.84 -3.53
CA LEU A 41 -3.02 -7.74 -3.12
C LEU A 41 -3.37 -8.35 -1.77
N SER A 42 -3.09 -9.65 -1.61
CA SER A 42 -3.31 -10.37 -0.36
C SER A 42 -2.12 -11.30 -0.10
N PHE A 43 -1.46 -11.11 1.03
CA PHE A 43 -0.29 -11.87 1.46
C PHE A 43 -0.59 -12.56 2.79
N ASP A 44 -0.81 -13.88 2.73
CA ASP A 44 -0.92 -14.74 3.90
C ASP A 44 0.45 -15.37 4.19
N PHE A 45 0.94 -15.20 5.40
CA PHE A 45 2.26 -15.65 5.81
C PHE A 45 2.28 -16.99 6.53
N SER A 46 1.15 -17.69 6.57
CA SER A 46 1.03 -18.95 7.32
C SER A 46 1.96 -20.06 6.84
N GLN A 47 2.40 -20.02 5.59
CA GLN A 47 3.28 -21.05 4.99
C GLN A 47 4.55 -20.47 4.36
N VAL A 48 4.47 -19.29 3.75
CA VAL A 48 5.57 -18.68 2.99
C VAL A 48 5.67 -17.19 3.32
N ASP A 49 6.87 -16.62 3.18
CA ASP A 49 7.12 -15.19 3.39
C ASP A 49 6.64 -14.29 2.23
N ASN A 50 6.19 -14.88 1.13
CA ASN A 50 5.75 -14.18 -0.07
C ASN A 50 6.78 -13.19 -0.64
N GLY A 51 8.07 -13.36 -0.36
CA GLY A 51 9.16 -12.48 -0.78
C GLY A 51 9.15 -11.12 -0.07
N TRP A 52 8.56 -11.02 1.13
CA TRP A 52 8.71 -9.88 2.01
C TRP A 52 10.04 -9.94 2.74
N THR A 53 10.67 -8.79 2.93
CA THR A 53 11.90 -8.63 3.72
C THR A 53 11.65 -7.69 4.89
N GLY A 54 12.41 -7.88 5.97
CA GLY A 54 12.31 -7.01 7.15
C GLY A 54 13.64 -6.35 7.47
N ASP A 55 13.58 -5.14 8.02
CA ASP A 55 14.73 -4.38 8.48
C ASP A 55 14.33 -3.42 9.63
N PHE A 56 15.29 -2.66 10.14
CA PHE A 56 15.17 -1.81 11.32
C PHE A 56 15.84 -0.46 11.06
N ALA A 57 15.28 0.59 11.62
CA ALA A 57 15.86 1.94 11.59
C ALA A 57 15.65 2.64 12.94
N ASP A 58 16.15 3.85 13.06
CA ASP A 58 16.09 4.71 14.24
C ASP A 58 16.83 4.11 15.44
N TYR A 59 18.04 3.57 15.17
CA TYR A 59 18.95 3.07 16.17
C TYR A 59 20.41 3.40 15.81
N PRO A 60 21.36 3.47 16.81
CA PRO A 60 22.76 3.79 16.55
C PRO A 60 23.47 2.73 15.71
N GLN A 61 24.41 3.17 14.89
CA GLN A 61 25.31 2.27 14.17
C GLN A 61 26.12 1.38 15.13
N GLY A 62 26.14 0.08 14.84
CA GLY A 62 26.88 -0.90 15.67
C GLY A 62 26.04 -1.57 16.75
N ASP A 63 24.86 -1.02 17.11
CA ASP A 63 24.08 -1.47 18.26
C ASP A 63 23.01 -2.52 17.93
N SER A 64 23.01 -3.10 16.75
CA SER A 64 22.02 -4.11 16.36
C SER A 64 21.93 -5.30 17.33
N VAL A 65 23.04 -5.68 17.95
CA VAL A 65 23.11 -6.74 18.97
C VAL A 65 22.48 -6.28 20.29
N THR A 66 22.77 -5.06 20.74
CA THR A 66 22.21 -4.46 21.96
C THR A 66 20.70 -4.27 21.84
N TYR A 67 20.24 -3.86 20.64
CA TYR A 67 18.82 -3.73 20.31
C TYR A 67 18.15 -5.08 20.01
N GLU A 68 18.90 -6.18 20.02
CA GLU A 68 18.37 -7.54 19.79
C GLU A 68 17.49 -7.67 18.54
N LEU A 69 17.92 -7.04 17.44
CA LEU A 69 17.12 -6.92 16.21
C LEU A 69 17.03 -8.26 15.49
N VAL A 70 15.80 -8.75 15.28
CA VAL A 70 15.55 -10.04 14.62
C VAL A 70 14.39 -9.92 13.66
N PHE A 71 14.61 -10.35 12.41
CA PHE A 71 13.55 -10.61 11.43
C PHE A 71 13.63 -12.07 10.98
N ARG A 72 12.49 -12.76 10.94
CA ARG A 72 12.36 -14.14 10.44
C ARG A 72 10.95 -14.43 9.93
N HIS A 73 10.84 -15.40 9.02
CA HIS A 73 9.59 -16.11 8.80
C HIS A 73 9.53 -17.29 9.79
N ASP A 74 8.86 -17.10 10.90
CA ASP A 74 8.94 -17.96 12.07
C ASP A 74 7.57 -18.49 12.50
N THR A 75 7.59 -19.53 13.33
CA THR A 75 6.40 -20.18 13.87
C THR A 75 5.65 -19.25 14.81
N LEU A 76 4.34 -19.19 14.70
CA LEU A 76 3.47 -18.46 15.63
C LEU A 76 3.62 -18.98 17.06
N PRO A 77 3.37 -18.13 18.08
CA PRO A 77 3.36 -18.53 19.49
C PRO A 77 2.44 -19.74 19.76
N PRO A 78 2.83 -20.65 20.68
CA PRO A 78 2.11 -21.91 20.91
C PRO A 78 0.64 -21.77 21.25
N ASN A 79 0.25 -20.69 21.93
CA ASN A 79 -1.16 -20.44 22.28
C ASN A 79 -2.06 -20.15 21.05
N LEU A 80 -1.47 -19.79 19.91
CA LEU A 80 -2.17 -19.56 18.64
C LEU A 80 -1.89 -20.64 17.58
N ASN A 81 -1.00 -21.58 17.88
CA ASN A 81 -0.49 -22.57 16.92
C ASN A 81 -0.09 -23.86 17.65
N SER A 82 -1.06 -24.55 18.21
CA SER A 82 -0.84 -25.74 19.05
C SER A 82 -0.15 -26.89 18.31
N ASN A 83 -0.27 -26.97 16.98
CA ASN A 83 0.38 -28.00 16.15
C ASN A 83 1.72 -27.56 15.55
N GLY A 84 2.16 -26.31 15.78
CA GLY A 84 3.46 -25.79 15.34
C GLY A 84 3.60 -25.57 13.83
N THR A 85 2.51 -25.58 13.05
CA THR A 85 2.56 -25.52 11.58
C THR A 85 2.40 -24.13 10.98
N LEU A 86 1.75 -23.22 11.72
CA LEU A 86 1.48 -21.87 11.23
C LEU A 86 2.66 -20.94 11.48
N LYS A 87 3.03 -20.18 10.47
CA LYS A 87 4.10 -19.19 10.50
C LYS A 87 3.59 -17.76 10.32
N ALA A 88 4.49 -16.81 10.49
CA ALA A 88 4.25 -15.38 10.27
C ALA A 88 5.59 -14.67 10.01
N LEU A 89 5.56 -13.44 9.52
CA LEU A 89 6.73 -12.59 9.52
C LEU A 89 6.93 -12.04 10.94
N MET A 90 7.95 -12.51 11.62
CA MET A 90 8.30 -12.10 12.98
C MET A 90 9.34 -10.99 12.93
N LEU A 91 9.04 -9.89 13.61
CA LEU A 91 9.97 -8.81 13.94
C LEU A 91 10.10 -8.71 15.46
N SER A 92 11.33 -8.61 15.96
CA SER A 92 11.62 -8.37 17.36
C SER A 92 12.74 -7.37 17.50
N GLY A 93 12.60 -6.43 18.43
CA GLY A 93 13.63 -5.47 18.78
C GLY A 93 13.44 -4.99 20.21
N ASN A 94 14.55 -4.66 20.87
CA ASN A 94 14.58 -4.06 22.21
C ASN A 94 14.94 -2.58 22.04
N ASN A 95 13.92 -1.71 22.08
CA ASN A 95 14.13 -0.27 21.94
C ASN A 95 14.86 0.28 23.18
N MET A 96 16.01 0.92 22.96
CA MET A 96 16.87 1.48 24.00
C MET A 96 16.98 3.01 23.95
N SER A 97 16.24 3.66 23.02
CA SER A 97 16.42 5.09 22.74
C SER A 97 15.12 5.84 22.41
N ASP A 98 13.97 5.34 22.86
CA ASP A 98 12.65 5.99 22.60
C ASP A 98 12.29 6.16 21.11
N ASP A 99 13.01 5.48 20.20
CA ASP A 99 12.79 5.63 18.77
C ASP A 99 13.34 4.40 18.01
N LEU A 100 12.56 3.33 17.92
CA LEU A 100 12.93 2.16 17.12
C LEU A 100 11.86 1.90 16.08
N PHE A 101 12.25 1.93 14.81
CA PHE A 101 11.38 1.56 13.69
C PHE A 101 11.70 0.16 13.18
N MET A 102 10.71 -0.74 13.27
CA MET A 102 10.79 -2.13 12.78
C MET A 102 9.83 -2.28 11.61
N PHE A 103 10.29 -2.71 10.45
CA PHE A 103 9.43 -2.75 9.26
C PHE A 103 9.66 -3.96 8.37
N VAL A 104 8.62 -4.29 7.62
CA VAL A 104 8.65 -5.22 6.49
C VAL A 104 8.31 -4.46 5.20
N LYS A 105 8.92 -4.87 4.09
CA LYS A 105 8.73 -4.24 2.79
C LYS A 105 8.64 -5.26 1.68
N LYS A 106 7.97 -4.88 0.59
CA LYS A 106 7.88 -5.68 -0.62
C LYS A 106 7.73 -4.80 -1.85
N LYS A 107 8.48 -5.12 -2.90
CA LYS A 107 8.24 -4.56 -4.23
C LYS A 107 6.98 -5.20 -4.84
N ILE A 108 6.11 -4.39 -5.38
CA ILE A 108 4.90 -4.79 -6.10
C ILE A 108 4.94 -4.29 -7.54
N THR A 109 4.22 -4.95 -8.42
CA THR A 109 4.10 -4.63 -9.84
C THR A 109 2.66 -4.77 -10.29
N GLY A 110 2.32 -4.26 -11.47
CA GLY A 110 0.99 -4.43 -12.09
C GLY A 110 0.01 -3.30 -11.82
N LEU A 111 0.48 -2.19 -11.23
CA LEU A 111 -0.33 -0.97 -11.17
C LEU A 111 -0.41 -0.32 -12.57
N LYS A 112 -1.50 0.38 -12.87
CA LYS A 112 -1.56 1.23 -14.06
C LYS A 112 -0.52 2.34 -13.91
N PRO A 113 0.29 2.66 -14.94
CA PRO A 113 1.27 3.75 -14.88
C PRO A 113 0.60 5.11 -14.68
N ASN A 114 1.29 6.00 -13.97
CA ASN A 114 0.90 7.40 -13.75
C ASN A 114 -0.55 7.59 -13.25
N THR A 115 -1.01 6.67 -12.41
CA THR A 115 -2.40 6.59 -11.95
C THR A 115 -2.48 6.90 -10.45
N VAL A 116 -3.47 7.69 -10.07
CA VAL A 116 -3.74 8.02 -8.66
C VAL A 116 -4.61 6.92 -8.05
N TYR A 117 -4.20 6.44 -6.89
CA TYR A 117 -4.92 5.44 -6.11
C TYR A 117 -5.26 5.95 -4.71
N ASN A 118 -6.46 5.60 -4.24
CA ASN A 118 -6.81 5.59 -2.83
C ASN A 118 -6.57 4.18 -2.29
N ILE A 119 -5.66 4.04 -1.31
CA ILE A 119 -5.22 2.76 -0.80
C ILE A 119 -5.86 2.48 0.55
N LEU A 120 -6.40 1.27 0.69
CA LEU A 120 -6.85 0.72 1.96
C LEU A 120 -5.94 -0.43 2.38
N PHE A 121 -5.47 -0.38 3.62
CA PHE A 121 -4.67 -1.42 4.26
C PHE A 121 -5.52 -2.20 5.25
N ASN A 122 -5.41 -3.52 5.25
CA ASN A 122 -5.93 -4.39 6.30
C ASN A 122 -4.79 -5.28 6.79
N ILE A 123 -4.28 -4.98 7.98
CA ILE A 123 -3.14 -5.64 8.57
C ILE A 123 -3.61 -6.53 9.72
N ARG A 124 -3.21 -7.80 9.69
CA ARG A 124 -3.39 -8.74 10.79
C ARG A 124 -2.04 -9.08 11.37
N LEU A 125 -1.90 -8.81 12.65
CA LEU A 125 -0.69 -9.13 13.39
C LEU A 125 -1.03 -9.78 14.73
N VAL A 126 -0.03 -10.29 15.40
CA VAL A 126 -0.14 -10.87 16.74
C VAL A 126 0.80 -10.12 17.67
N SER A 127 0.27 -9.69 18.80
CA SER A 127 0.97 -8.92 19.86
C SER A 127 0.60 -9.47 21.23
N ASN A 128 1.48 -9.25 22.21
CA ASN A 128 1.21 -9.50 23.64
C ASN A 128 1.40 -8.25 24.50
N ALA A 129 1.43 -7.08 23.88
CA ALA A 129 1.62 -5.79 24.55
C ALA A 129 0.28 -5.27 25.10
N PRO A 130 0.02 -5.28 26.43
CA PRO A 130 -1.27 -4.87 26.97
C PRO A 130 -1.45 -3.36 26.91
N THR A 131 -2.69 -2.91 26.71
CA THR A 131 -3.08 -1.51 26.92
C THR A 131 -3.18 -1.18 28.41
N GLY A 132 -2.95 0.09 28.74
CA GLY A 132 -2.99 0.58 30.12
C GLY A 132 -1.79 0.15 30.99
N ALA A 133 -0.79 -0.50 30.41
CA ALA A 133 0.44 -0.84 31.11
C ALA A 133 1.41 0.37 31.16
N ILE A 134 2.23 0.41 32.20
CA ILE A 134 3.25 1.45 32.35
C ILE A 134 4.57 0.92 31.80
N GLY A 135 5.27 1.73 30.99
CA GLY A 135 6.60 1.45 30.45
C GLY A 135 7.46 2.71 30.42
N ILE A 136 8.76 2.54 30.23
CA ILE A 136 9.70 3.66 29.99
C ILE A 136 9.46 4.15 28.55
N GLY A 137 9.54 5.45 28.31
CA GLY A 137 9.29 6.05 27.00
C GLY A 137 7.81 5.98 26.55
N GLY A 138 6.98 5.15 27.22
CA GLY A 138 5.55 5.01 26.90
C GLY A 138 4.99 3.65 27.28
N ALA A 139 3.70 3.46 27.03
CA ALA A 139 3.04 2.19 27.27
C ALA A 139 3.37 1.15 26.19
N PRO A 140 3.66 -0.12 26.53
CA PRO A 140 4.05 -1.13 25.52
C PRO A 140 3.02 -1.38 24.45
N GLY A 141 1.74 -1.20 24.76
CA GLY A 141 0.63 -1.38 23.80
C GLY A 141 0.35 -0.13 22.96
N GLU A 142 0.24 1.03 23.63
CA GLU A 142 -0.23 2.27 23.01
C GLU A 142 0.86 3.11 22.38
N SER A 143 2.11 2.99 22.83
CA SER A 143 3.24 3.80 22.32
C SER A 143 4.05 3.10 21.22
N VAL A 144 3.55 1.99 20.71
CA VAL A 144 4.08 1.31 19.51
C VAL A 144 3.04 1.41 18.41
N ILE A 145 3.31 2.24 17.42
CA ILE A 145 2.35 2.66 16.40
C ILE A 145 2.57 1.90 15.10
N LEU A 146 1.54 1.20 14.64
CA LEU A 146 1.55 0.54 13.34
C LEU A 146 1.33 1.59 12.23
N LYS A 147 2.21 1.57 11.26
CA LYS A 147 2.18 2.44 10.08
C LYS A 147 2.23 1.63 8.80
N ALA A 148 1.63 2.15 7.73
CA ALA A 148 1.71 1.55 6.40
C ALA A 148 1.78 2.64 5.33
N GLY A 149 2.45 2.30 4.21
CA GLY A 149 2.57 3.19 3.07
C GLY A 149 2.89 2.47 1.77
N VAL A 150 2.78 3.21 0.67
CA VAL A 150 3.19 2.78 -0.67
C VAL A 150 3.97 3.90 -1.30
N ILE A 151 5.17 3.61 -1.80
CA ILE A 151 6.12 4.60 -2.31
C ILE A 151 6.81 4.10 -3.58
N LEU A 152 7.39 5.02 -4.35
CA LEU A 152 8.09 4.69 -5.60
C LEU A 152 9.52 4.17 -5.38
N SER A 153 10.22 4.72 -4.40
CA SER A 153 11.59 4.33 -4.07
C SER A 153 11.62 3.17 -3.07
N GLU A 154 12.67 2.36 -3.11
CA GLU A 154 12.85 1.31 -2.10
C GLU A 154 13.02 1.91 -0.71
N PRO A 155 12.18 1.51 0.30
CA PRO A 155 12.41 1.88 1.69
C PRO A 155 13.69 1.22 2.20
N VAL A 156 14.66 2.01 2.59
CA VAL A 156 15.93 1.53 3.16
C VAL A 156 16.35 2.42 4.33
N LYS A 157 17.07 1.83 5.27
CA LYS A 157 17.77 2.63 6.28
C LYS A 157 19.01 3.26 5.66
N ILE A 158 19.27 4.50 6.03
CA ILE A 158 20.48 5.25 5.68
C ILE A 158 21.18 5.72 6.95
N LEU A 159 22.50 5.78 6.92
CA LEU A 159 23.26 6.31 8.03
C LEU A 159 23.28 7.83 7.95
N ASP A 160 22.87 8.50 9.03
CA ASP A 160 22.90 9.95 9.14
C ASP A 160 24.26 10.48 9.66
N GLY A 161 24.39 11.81 9.77
CA GLY A 161 25.61 12.46 10.26
C GLY A 161 25.92 12.19 11.75
N ASP A 162 24.93 11.75 12.52
CA ASP A 162 25.06 11.44 13.96
C ASP A 162 25.30 9.94 14.22
N LEU A 163 25.60 9.18 13.17
CA LEU A 163 25.81 7.72 13.19
C LEU A 163 24.57 6.93 13.63
N TYR A 164 23.38 7.45 13.31
CA TYR A 164 22.11 6.73 13.43
C TYR A 164 21.62 6.21 12.09
N TYR A 165 21.02 5.04 12.08
CA TYR A 165 20.27 4.56 10.94
C TYR A 165 18.90 5.21 10.93
N ARG A 166 18.59 5.99 9.88
CA ARG A 166 17.29 6.61 9.66
C ARG A 166 16.64 6.07 8.40
N MET A 167 15.33 6.21 8.27
CA MET A 167 14.64 5.87 7.04
C MET A 167 14.86 6.92 5.95
N ASN A 168 14.97 6.46 4.70
CA ASN A 168 14.97 7.33 3.50
C ASN A 168 13.56 7.78 3.08
N VAL A 169 12.54 7.44 3.85
CA VAL A 169 11.13 7.76 3.62
C VAL A 169 10.59 8.56 4.81
N ASP A 170 9.64 9.44 4.53
CA ASP A 170 8.94 10.18 5.59
C ASP A 170 7.87 9.31 6.23
N LYS A 171 8.23 8.62 7.31
CA LYS A 171 7.31 7.84 8.14
C LYS A 171 6.57 8.67 9.19
N GLY A 172 6.91 9.96 9.34
CA GLY A 172 6.56 10.76 10.50
C GLY A 172 7.31 10.29 11.75
N ASN A 173 6.82 10.68 12.92
CA ASN A 173 7.43 10.29 14.21
C ASN A 173 6.35 9.78 15.16
N GLN A 174 6.49 8.56 15.64
CA GLN A 174 5.56 7.90 16.56
C GLN A 174 4.09 8.06 16.11
N LEU A 175 3.23 8.79 16.86
CA LEU A 175 1.83 9.01 16.52
C LEU A 175 1.63 9.87 15.25
N ALA A 176 2.61 10.71 14.91
CA ALA A 176 2.50 11.58 13.74
C ALA A 176 2.68 10.80 12.44
N GLU A 177 1.80 11.07 11.47
CA GLU A 177 1.92 10.56 10.11
C GLU A 177 3.03 11.30 9.37
N GLY A 178 3.64 10.62 8.39
CA GLY A 178 4.51 11.24 7.39
C GLY A 178 3.82 11.30 6.03
N GLU A 179 4.50 11.87 5.04
CA GLU A 179 3.98 11.89 3.67
C GLU A 179 3.94 10.48 3.05
N ASP A 180 4.89 9.61 3.46
CA ASP A 180 5.06 8.27 2.89
C ASP A 180 4.37 7.16 3.69
N MET A 181 3.96 7.41 4.93
CA MET A 181 3.31 6.43 5.79
C MET A 181 2.21 7.04 6.66
N MET A 182 1.06 6.39 6.69
CA MET A 182 -0.07 6.74 7.56
C MET A 182 -0.06 5.92 8.86
N ASN A 183 -0.70 6.44 9.90
CA ASN A 183 -0.92 5.79 11.17
C ASN A 183 -2.18 4.88 11.11
N LEU A 184 -2.02 3.59 11.39
CA LEU A 184 -3.11 2.61 11.47
C LEU A 184 -3.54 2.31 12.91
N GLY A 185 -2.94 2.97 13.90
CA GLY A 185 -3.19 2.76 15.32
C GLY A 185 -2.10 1.94 16.00
N HIS A 186 -2.26 1.68 17.29
CA HIS A 186 -1.28 1.01 18.14
C HIS A 186 -1.41 -0.53 18.13
N ILE A 187 -0.35 -1.23 18.59
CA ILE A 187 -0.32 -2.71 18.62
C ILE A 187 -1.00 -3.34 19.86
N GLY A 188 -1.55 -2.51 20.74
CA GLY A 188 -2.04 -2.93 22.05
C GLY A 188 -3.18 -3.95 21.99
N VAL A 189 -3.10 -4.91 22.91
CA VAL A 189 -4.13 -5.91 23.22
C VAL A 189 -4.89 -5.54 24.50
N ALA A 190 -5.91 -6.29 24.87
CA ALA A 190 -6.71 -6.00 26.07
C ALA A 190 -5.84 -5.85 27.34
N PRO A 191 -6.24 -4.99 28.30
CA PRO A 191 -5.51 -4.81 29.56
C PRO A 191 -5.27 -6.13 30.27
N ASN A 192 -4.12 -6.25 30.95
CA ASN A 192 -3.69 -7.44 31.68
C ASN A 192 -3.49 -8.72 30.85
N THR A 193 -3.51 -8.61 29.52
CA THR A 193 -3.22 -9.72 28.61
C THR A 193 -1.71 -9.92 28.54
N THR A 194 -1.24 -11.13 28.84
CA THR A 194 0.17 -11.52 28.71
C THR A 194 0.43 -12.51 27.58
N GLN A 195 -0.64 -13.08 27.03
CA GLN A 195 -0.58 -14.00 25.90
C GLN A 195 -0.65 -13.26 24.57
N TYR A 196 0.01 -13.82 23.58
CA TYR A 196 -0.10 -13.33 22.22
C TYR A 196 -1.54 -13.42 21.71
N THR A 197 -2.05 -12.30 21.19
CA THR A 197 -3.43 -12.13 20.72
C THR A 197 -3.43 -11.48 19.36
N ALA A 198 -4.40 -11.85 18.53
CA ALA A 198 -4.57 -11.26 17.21
C ALA A 198 -5.01 -9.78 17.31
N VAL A 199 -4.36 -8.92 16.55
CA VAL A 199 -4.64 -7.49 16.42
C VAL A 199 -4.95 -7.21 14.96
N PHE A 200 -6.02 -6.44 14.70
CA PHE A 200 -6.45 -6.01 13.37
C PHE A 200 -6.36 -4.49 13.28
N ARG A 201 -5.71 -3.99 12.25
CA ARG A 201 -5.59 -2.56 11.98
C ARG A 201 -5.87 -2.28 10.52
N ASN A 202 -6.60 -1.20 10.26
CA ASN A 202 -6.95 -0.77 8.91
C ASN A 202 -7.28 0.72 8.90
N ASN A 203 -7.38 1.29 7.69
CA ASN A 203 -7.85 2.65 7.45
C ASN A 203 -9.22 2.71 6.76
N ASN A 204 -10.06 1.68 6.89
CA ASN A 204 -11.34 1.57 6.18
C ASN A 204 -12.36 2.65 6.57
N SER A 205 -12.26 3.20 7.79
CA SER A 205 -13.16 4.23 8.33
C SER A 205 -12.57 5.65 8.31
N GLY A 206 -11.31 5.78 7.91
CA GLY A 206 -10.59 7.07 7.85
C GLY A 206 -10.39 7.56 6.43
N SER A 207 -9.48 8.52 6.28
CA SER A 207 -9.03 8.95 4.96
C SER A 207 -8.19 7.84 4.32
N PRO A 208 -8.39 7.53 3.03
CA PRO A 208 -7.52 6.59 2.34
C PRO A 208 -6.11 7.16 2.20
N PHE A 209 -5.11 6.28 2.18
CA PHE A 209 -3.75 6.68 1.82
C PHE A 209 -3.71 6.98 0.31
N ARG A 210 -3.28 8.18 -0.07
CA ARG A 210 -3.23 8.59 -1.48
C ARG A 210 -1.84 8.35 -2.05
N PHE A 211 -1.78 7.66 -3.18
CA PHE A 211 -0.54 7.33 -3.87
C PHE A 211 -0.69 7.53 -5.38
N THR A 212 0.36 8.02 -6.03
CA THR A 212 0.42 8.09 -7.50
C THR A 212 1.52 7.16 -7.98
N SER A 213 1.15 6.18 -8.82
CA SER A 213 2.09 5.24 -9.42
C SER A 213 3.04 5.93 -10.40
N GLY A 214 4.26 5.40 -10.52
CA GLY A 214 5.21 5.83 -11.53
C GLY A 214 4.88 5.28 -12.93
N ASN A 215 5.75 5.61 -13.90
CA ASN A 215 5.59 5.20 -15.29
C ASN A 215 5.79 3.69 -15.54
N THR A 216 6.34 2.95 -14.58
CA THR A 216 6.59 1.50 -14.68
C THR A 216 5.45 0.65 -14.11
N GLY A 217 4.52 1.26 -13.36
CA GLY A 217 3.51 0.51 -12.61
C GLY A 217 4.09 -0.32 -11.46
N GLU A 218 5.31 0.00 -11.02
CA GLU A 218 5.98 -0.62 -9.88
C GLU A 218 5.90 0.31 -8.66
N ALA A 219 5.86 -0.27 -7.46
CA ALA A 219 5.93 0.46 -6.20
C ALA A 219 6.50 -0.43 -5.10
N TRP A 220 6.79 0.16 -3.95
CA TRP A 220 7.13 -0.54 -2.73
C TRP A 220 6.05 -0.35 -1.68
N VAL A 221 5.62 -1.44 -1.10
CA VAL A 221 4.81 -1.44 0.11
C VAL A 221 5.73 -1.50 1.31
N ILE A 222 5.45 -0.69 2.33
CA ILE A 222 6.09 -0.73 3.63
C ILE A 222 5.03 -0.81 4.73
N VAL A 223 5.24 -1.69 5.69
CA VAL A 223 4.44 -1.81 6.91
C VAL A 223 5.40 -1.94 8.09
N GLY A 224 5.24 -1.13 9.10
CA GLY A 224 6.16 -1.15 10.24
C GLY A 224 5.55 -0.59 11.51
N THR A 225 6.31 -0.70 12.59
CA THR A 225 5.95 -0.12 13.89
C THR A 225 6.99 0.89 14.33
N ASP A 226 6.50 2.04 14.76
CA ASP A 226 7.28 3.16 15.28
C ASP A 226 7.09 3.21 16.82
N SER A 227 8.15 2.99 17.57
CA SER A 227 8.06 2.71 19.00
C SER A 227 8.64 3.82 19.85
N GLY A 228 7.77 4.53 20.61
CA GLY A 228 8.21 5.32 21.75
C GLY A 228 8.38 4.52 23.03
N PHE A 229 7.93 3.26 23.09
CA PHE A 229 8.14 2.39 24.24
C PHE A 229 9.56 1.86 24.27
N GLU A 230 10.30 2.13 25.35
CA GLU A 230 11.63 1.58 25.62
C GLU A 230 11.50 0.19 26.23
N GLY A 231 11.80 -0.82 25.42
CA GLY A 231 11.70 -2.22 25.81
C GLY A 231 11.55 -3.13 24.61
N ARG A 232 11.47 -4.43 24.90
CA ARG A 232 11.33 -5.43 23.86
C ARG A 232 9.91 -5.47 23.31
N THR A 233 9.80 -5.33 22.00
CA THR A 233 8.57 -5.57 21.25
C THR A 233 8.80 -6.73 20.28
N THR A 234 7.91 -7.72 20.29
CA THR A 234 7.92 -8.85 19.34
C THR A 234 6.54 -8.97 18.70
N LEU A 235 6.50 -8.90 17.38
CA LEU A 235 5.29 -8.93 16.58
C LEU A 235 5.36 -10.03 15.51
N TYR A 236 4.20 -10.56 15.16
CA TYR A 236 4.05 -11.54 14.09
C TYR A 236 3.00 -11.05 13.10
N TYR A 237 3.42 -10.60 11.92
CA TYR A 237 2.48 -10.26 10.86
C TYR A 237 1.98 -11.54 10.21
N THR A 238 0.66 -11.79 10.33
CA THR A 238 0.02 -13.01 9.81
C THR A 238 -0.56 -12.81 8.43
N LYS A 239 -1.04 -11.59 8.14
CA LYS A 239 -1.63 -11.26 6.84
C LYS A 239 -1.56 -9.77 6.55
N ILE A 240 -1.30 -9.43 5.29
CA ILE A 240 -1.39 -8.05 4.78
C ILE A 240 -2.27 -8.08 3.52
N ASP A 241 -3.41 -7.40 3.58
CA ASP A 241 -4.27 -7.14 2.43
C ASP A 241 -4.20 -5.66 2.06
N ILE A 242 -4.11 -5.35 0.78
CA ILE A 242 -4.00 -3.98 0.26
C ILE A 242 -4.94 -3.83 -0.92
N LEU A 243 -5.78 -2.81 -0.88
CA LEU A 243 -6.71 -2.49 -1.94
C LEU A 243 -6.36 -1.13 -2.54
N PHE A 244 -6.08 -1.12 -3.82
CA PHE A 244 -5.80 0.07 -4.61
C PHE A 244 -7.06 0.42 -5.40
N ASN A 245 -7.76 1.46 -4.99
CA ASN A 245 -8.90 2.00 -5.69
C ASN A 245 -8.42 3.13 -6.60
N GLU A 246 -8.50 2.95 -7.91
CA GLU A 246 -8.18 4.00 -8.88
C GLU A 246 -9.09 5.20 -8.65
N VAL A 247 -8.48 6.39 -8.61
CA VAL A 247 -9.24 7.64 -8.59
C VAL A 247 -9.54 7.99 -10.03
N GLY A 248 -10.82 7.92 -10.40
CA GLY A 248 -11.24 8.29 -11.75
C GLY A 248 -10.88 9.74 -12.12
N PRO A 249 -10.88 10.09 -13.39
CA PRO A 249 -10.65 11.47 -13.83
C PRO A 249 -11.66 12.40 -13.14
N ILE A 250 -11.13 13.55 -12.68
CA ILE A 250 -11.92 14.63 -12.03
C ILE A 250 -12.64 15.41 -13.13
#